data_bf1bd71b26ce6ef721b1cd12b19c6c1a
#
_entry.id   bf1bd71b26ce6ef721b1cd12b19c6c1a
#
_cell.length_a   1.000
_cell.length_b   1.000
_cell.length_c   1.000
_cell.angle_alpha   90.00
_cell.angle_beta   90.00
_cell.angle_gamma   90.00
#
_symmetry.space_group_name_H-M   'P 1'
#
loop_
_entity.id
_entity.type
_entity.pdbx_description
1 polymer ?
#
loop_
_entity_poly.entity_id
_entity_poly.type
_entity_poly.pdbx_seq_one_letter_code
_entity_poly.pdbx_strand_id
1 'polypeptide(L)' 'MTTDVLQSKLDHLPGQPGCYLFRNAKREILYVGKAAVLADRVRSYFQRGSDQTPKTALLVNEIADLETIVTRSEL' A
#
# COMPACT_ATOMS: atom_id res chain seq x y z
N MET A 1 4.60 -4.98 -12.32
CA MET A 1 4.55 -3.68 -13.01
C MET A 1 3.37 -2.88 -12.48
N THR A 2 3.59 -1.59 -12.22
CA THR A 2 2.55 -0.73 -11.67
C THR A 2 1.61 -0.28 -12.79
N THR A 3 0.30 -0.42 -12.56
CA THR A 3 -0.69 0.06 -13.52
C THR A 3 -0.90 1.56 -13.31
N ASP A 4 -1.51 2.22 -14.30
CA ASP A 4 -1.80 3.65 -14.17
C ASP A 4 -2.73 3.93 -13.00
N VAL A 5 -3.69 3.05 -12.74
CA VAL A 5 -4.61 3.21 -11.62
C VAL A 5 -3.85 3.14 -10.30
N LEU A 6 -2.97 2.14 -10.16
CA LEU A 6 -2.20 1.98 -8.94
C LEU A 6 -1.24 3.16 -8.74
N GLN A 7 -0.59 3.60 -9.81
CA GLN A 7 0.32 4.75 -9.71
C GLN A 7 -0.41 6.01 -9.29
N SER A 8 -1.60 6.24 -9.83
CA SER A 8 -2.41 7.39 -9.46
C SER A 8 -2.76 7.36 -7.97
N LYS A 9 -3.11 6.19 -7.47
CA LYS A 9 -3.41 6.04 -6.04
C LYS A 9 -2.18 6.29 -5.18
N LEU A 10 -1.02 5.83 -5.63
CA LEU A 10 0.22 6.08 -4.90
C LEU A 10 0.56 7.56 -4.86
N ASP A 11 0.26 8.28 -5.92
CA ASP A 11 0.54 9.71 -6.01
C ASP A 11 -0.38 10.55 -5.13
N HIS A 12 -1.54 10.03 -4.79
CA HIS A 12 -2.57 10.78 -4.05
C HIS A 12 -2.87 10.18 -2.68
N LEU A 13 -1.90 9.55 -2.08
CA LEU A 13 -2.10 8.96 -0.76
C LEU A 13 -2.28 10.03 0.31
N PRO A 14 -3.22 9.81 1.25
CA PRO A 14 -3.42 10.77 2.35
C PRO A 14 -2.27 10.70 3.34
N GLY A 15 -1.86 11.84 3.84
CA GLY A 15 -0.86 11.92 4.89
C GLY A 15 -1.48 11.83 6.28
N GLN A 16 -2.45 10.95 6.45
CA GLN A 16 -3.24 10.82 7.67
C GLN A 16 -3.20 9.39 8.18
N PRO A 17 -3.57 9.18 9.45
CA PRO A 17 -3.63 7.83 9.99
C PRO A 17 -4.80 7.06 9.40
N GLY A 18 -4.65 5.74 9.34
CA GLY A 18 -5.73 4.90 8.84
C GLY A 18 -5.26 3.50 8.53
N CYS A 19 -6.06 2.82 7.75
CA CYS A 19 -5.78 1.46 7.30
C CYS A 19 -5.54 1.48 5.80
N TYR A 20 -4.71 0.55 5.36
CA TYR A 20 -4.48 0.34 3.94
C TYR A 20 -4.62 -1.15 3.64
N LEU A 21 -5.01 -1.46 2.41
CA LEU A 21 -5.08 -2.84 1.98
C LEU A 21 -4.62 -2.96 0.53
N PHE A 22 -4.03 -4.09 0.23
CA PHE A 22 -3.55 -4.41 -1.10
C PHE A 22 -4.38 -5.54 -1.69
N ARG A 23 -4.69 -5.44 -2.98
CA ARG A 23 -5.42 -6.47 -3.70
C ARG A 23 -4.63 -6.92 -4.92
N ASN A 24 -4.81 -8.17 -5.29
CA ASN A 24 -4.21 -8.70 -6.51
C ASN A 24 -5.13 -8.45 -7.71
N ALA A 25 -4.74 -8.95 -8.87
CA ALA A 25 -5.52 -8.75 -10.10
C ALA A 25 -6.90 -9.42 -10.04
N LYS A 26 -7.06 -10.39 -9.16
CA LYS A 26 -8.34 -11.08 -8.96
C LYS A 26 -9.19 -10.41 -7.88
N ARG A 27 -8.74 -9.27 -7.38
CA ARG A 27 -9.42 -8.50 -6.34
C ARG A 27 -9.44 -9.19 -4.98
N GLU A 28 -8.56 -10.14 -4.79
CA GLU A 28 -8.39 -10.78 -3.50
C GLU A 28 -7.51 -9.91 -2.62
N ILE A 29 -7.84 -9.85 -1.32
CA ILE A 29 -7.04 -9.07 -0.39
C ILE A 29 -5.76 -9.82 -0.07
N LEU A 30 -4.63 -9.17 -0.33
CA LEU A 30 -3.32 -9.75 -0.04
C LEU A 30 -2.85 -9.39 1.36
N TYR A 31 -3.15 -8.18 1.81
CA TYR A 31 -2.66 -7.70 3.08
C TYR A 31 -3.46 -6.50 3.54
N VAL A 32 -3.64 -6.39 4.85
CA VAL A 32 -4.29 -5.24 5.49
C VAL A 32 -3.37 -4.77 6.62
N GLY A 33 -3.12 -3.46 6.68
CA GLY A 33 -2.28 -2.91 7.72
C GLY A 33 -2.79 -1.57 8.20
N LYS A 34 -2.18 -1.07 9.26
CA LYS A 34 -2.48 0.24 9.83
C LYS A 34 -1.24 1.11 9.78
N ALA A 35 -1.45 2.40 9.69
CA ALA A 35 -0.34 3.34 9.64
C ALA A 35 -0.73 4.67 10.27
N ALA A 36 0.24 5.33 10.90
CA ALA A 36 0.04 6.68 11.40
C ALA A 36 0.06 7.69 10.26
N VAL A 37 0.85 7.42 9.23
CA VAL A 37 0.90 8.24 8.01
C VAL A 37 0.79 7.28 6.83
N LEU A 38 -0.38 7.21 6.25
CA LEU A 38 -0.66 6.25 5.17
C LEU A 38 0.29 6.44 3.98
N ALA A 39 0.52 7.69 3.59
CA ALA A 39 1.38 7.97 2.45
C ALA A 39 2.76 7.38 2.62
N ASP A 40 3.38 7.62 3.78
CA ASP A 40 4.73 7.12 4.03
C ASP A 40 4.77 5.60 4.10
N ARG A 41 3.82 5.03 4.78
CA ARG A 41 3.80 3.58 4.98
C ARG A 41 3.57 2.82 3.68
N VAL A 42 2.58 3.24 2.93
CA VAL A 42 2.26 2.56 1.68
C VAL A 42 3.39 2.73 0.67
N ARG A 43 3.92 3.94 0.53
CA ARG A 43 5.03 4.16 -0.40
C ARG A 43 6.27 3.36 -0.05
N SER A 44 6.48 3.08 1.22
CA SER A 44 7.65 2.32 1.64
C SER A 44 7.67 0.91 1.04
N TYR A 45 6.53 0.35 0.73
CA TYR A 45 6.46 -0.96 0.09
C TYR A 45 6.97 -0.94 -1.35
N PHE A 46 6.91 0.22 -1.99
CA PHE A 46 7.23 0.35 -3.42
C PHE A 46 8.57 1.01 -3.66
N GLN A 47 9.30 1.35 -2.62
CA GLN A 47 10.61 1.99 -2.77
C GLN A 47 11.64 0.97 -3.20
N ARG A 48 12.40 1.30 -4.23
CA ARG A 48 13.49 0.47 -4.68
C ARG A 48 14.70 0.67 -3.78
N GLY A 49 15.47 -0.40 -3.59
CA GLY A 49 16.67 -0.31 -2.81
C GLY A 49 16.44 -0.25 -1.31
N SER A 50 15.19 -0.34 -0.89
CA SER A 50 14.90 -0.43 0.52
C SER A 50 15.20 -1.84 1.01
N ASP A 51 15.21 -2.03 2.32
CA ASP A 51 15.50 -3.32 2.92
C ASP A 51 14.32 -4.27 2.84
N GLN A 52 13.82 -4.47 1.63
CA GLN A 52 12.72 -5.39 1.44
C GLN A 52 13.17 -6.82 1.65
N THR A 53 12.43 -7.54 2.48
CA THR A 53 12.65 -8.97 2.59
C THR A 53 12.13 -9.66 1.33
N PRO A 54 12.59 -10.88 1.03
CA PRO A 54 12.05 -11.63 -0.10
C PRO A 54 10.53 -11.76 -0.03
N LYS A 55 9.99 -11.90 1.16
CA LYS A 55 8.54 -12.00 1.36
C LYS A 55 7.84 -10.73 0.95
N THR A 56 8.37 -9.57 1.34
CA THR A 56 7.79 -8.29 0.96
C THR A 56 7.89 -8.06 -0.53
N ALA A 57 8.98 -8.45 -1.15
CA ALA A 57 9.15 -8.30 -2.59
C ALA A 57 8.12 -9.13 -3.35
N LEU A 58 7.83 -10.34 -2.88
CA LEU A 58 6.80 -11.17 -3.49
C LEU A 58 5.42 -10.54 -3.35
N LEU A 59 5.13 -9.99 -2.18
CA LEU A 59 3.88 -9.31 -1.94
C LEU A 59 3.70 -8.14 -2.92
N VAL A 60 4.70 -7.29 -3.01
CA VAL A 60 4.65 -6.10 -3.87
C VAL A 60 4.42 -6.50 -5.33
N ASN A 61 5.02 -7.60 -5.76
CA ASN A 61 4.87 -8.09 -7.13
C ASN A 61 3.43 -8.49 -7.44
N GLU A 62 2.67 -8.90 -6.44
CA GLU A 62 1.29 -9.35 -6.62
C GLU A 62 0.28 -8.22 -6.53
N ILE A 63 0.70 -7.04 -6.07
CA ILE A 63 -0.25 -5.94 -5.86
C ILE A 63 -0.70 -5.37 -7.19
N ALA A 64 -2.00 -5.40 -7.43
CA ALA A 64 -2.61 -4.79 -8.61
C ALA A 64 -3.44 -3.57 -8.24
N ASP A 65 -3.83 -3.44 -6.96
CA ASP A 65 -4.65 -2.32 -6.51
C ASP A 65 -4.44 -2.12 -5.02
N LEU A 66 -4.78 -0.92 -4.56
CA LEU A 66 -4.73 -0.62 -3.13
C LEU A 66 -5.90 0.26 -2.75
N GLU A 67 -6.29 0.18 -1.49
CA GLU A 67 -7.30 1.06 -0.93
C GLU A 67 -6.81 1.58 0.41
N THR A 68 -7.28 2.77 0.77
CA THR A 68 -6.97 3.36 2.07
C THR A 68 -8.24 3.83 2.72
N ILE A 69 -8.28 3.72 4.05
CA ILE A 69 -9.40 4.17 4.86
C ILE A 69 -8.82 5.08 5.93
N VAL A 70 -9.10 6.37 5.79
CA VAL A 70 -8.62 7.35 6.76
C VAL A 70 -9.46 7.25 8.03
N THR A 71 -8.79 7.20 9.17
CA THR A 71 -9.47 7.19 10.46
C THR A 71 -9.10 8.46 11.21
N ARG A 72 -10.00 8.92 12.07
CA ARG A 72 -9.72 10.11 12.86
C ARG A 72 -8.96 9.80 14.12
N SER A 73 -9.06 8.58 14.54
CA SER A 73 -8.47 8.14 15.80
C SER A 73 -7.22 7.34 15.52
N GLU A 74 -6.24 7.50 16.40
CA GLU A 74 -5.00 6.77 16.27
C GLU A 74 -5.00 5.44 16.97
N LEU A 75 -6.06 5.02 17.48
CA LEU A 75 -6.11 3.82 18.33
C LEU A 75 -5.70 2.54 17.63
#